data_b8b6db58f70513601697351c94d377dd
#
_entry.id   b8b6db58f70513601697351c94d377dd
#
_cell.length_a   1.000
_cell.length_b   1.000
_cell.length_c   1.000
_cell.angle_alpha   90.00
_cell.angle_beta   90.00
_cell.angle_gamma   90.00
#
_symmetry.space_group_name_H-M   'P 1'
#
loop_
_entity.id
_entity.type
_entity.pdbx_description
1 polymer ?
#
loop_
_entity_poly.entity_id
_entity_poly.type
_entity_poly.pdbx_seq_one_letter_code
_entity_poly.pdbx_strand_id
1 'polypeptide(L)'
;FRDNTLHTDYAYYPDTARIVPWSVHWQESEEPDYISRMVNNWMSYHYSVNQVNLLRKEYEYANDFKYDWVVKLRSDCEPRQKIQYEQYDKSVVNYSGWLNQPDGMINDWLDFGGSRAMDVFMSTFNYMEILMERCKKEFGGAWSNEMLHRKALDVFGIDHQPHPFIVTVPRF
;
A
#
# COMPACT_ATOMS: atom_id res chain seq x y z
N PHE A 1 -10.41 -16.22 -9.77
CA PHE A 1 -9.32 -15.87 -8.85
C PHE A 1 -8.41 -17.06 -8.56
N ARG A 2 -7.86 -17.71 -9.57
CA ARG A 2 -6.84 -18.73 -9.43
C ARG A 2 -6.06 -18.82 -10.73
N ASP A 3 -5.43 -17.73 -11.11
CA ASP A 3 -4.31 -17.88 -11.99
C ASP A 3 -3.05 -17.81 -11.10
N ASN A 4 -2.59 -18.98 -10.66
CA ASN A 4 -1.39 -19.13 -9.85
C ASN A 4 -0.12 -18.73 -10.61
N THR A 5 -0.19 -18.46 -11.91
CA THR A 5 0.96 -18.14 -12.76
C THR A 5 1.50 -16.75 -12.45
N LEU A 6 0.62 -15.78 -12.14
CA LEU A 6 1.05 -14.43 -11.74
C LEU A 6 1.82 -14.40 -10.41
N HIS A 7 1.55 -15.36 -9.52
CA HIS A 7 2.18 -15.40 -8.20
C HIS A 7 3.51 -16.13 -8.17
N THR A 8 3.74 -17.09 -9.07
CA THR A 8 4.96 -17.89 -9.07
C THR A 8 6.17 -17.13 -9.60
N ASP A 9 5.98 -16.24 -10.58
CA ASP A 9 7.09 -15.48 -11.16
C ASP A 9 7.64 -14.39 -10.23
N TYR A 10 6.79 -13.88 -9.33
CA TYR A 10 7.18 -12.86 -8.36
C TYR A 10 7.61 -13.42 -6.99
N ALA A 11 7.26 -14.68 -6.70
CA ALA A 11 7.65 -15.34 -5.45
C ALA A 11 9.16 -15.62 -5.36
N TYR A 12 9.90 -15.50 -6.47
CA TYR A 12 11.31 -15.85 -6.53
C TYR A 12 12.21 -14.62 -6.71
N TYR A 13 12.37 -13.86 -5.63
CA TYR A 13 13.53 -12.99 -5.47
C TYR A 13 14.41 -13.55 -4.34
N PRO A 14 15.40 -14.38 -4.66
CA PRO A 14 16.27 -14.99 -3.63
C PRO A 14 17.03 -13.95 -2.80
N ASP A 15 17.20 -12.74 -3.31
CA ASP A 15 17.85 -11.63 -2.62
C ASP A 15 16.91 -10.79 -1.74
N THR A 16 15.62 -11.02 -1.79
CA THR A 16 14.63 -10.28 -0.96
C THR A 16 14.56 -10.78 0.47
N ALA A 17 15.27 -11.82 0.81
CA ALA A 17 15.41 -12.34 2.17
C ALA A 17 16.06 -11.35 3.16
N ARG A 18 16.62 -10.23 2.66
CA ARG A 18 17.14 -9.15 3.50
C ARG A 18 16.10 -8.04 3.65
N ILE A 19 15.10 -8.35 4.43
CA ILE A 19 14.02 -7.41 4.76
C ILE A 19 14.51 -6.45 5.85
N VAL A 20 14.02 -5.24 5.77
CA VAL A 20 14.30 -4.04 6.56
C VAL A 20 14.59 -4.32 8.05
N PRO A 21 15.57 -3.65 8.67
CA PRO A 21 15.98 -3.90 10.06
C PRO A 21 14.90 -3.81 11.15
N TRP A 22 13.79 -3.09 10.90
CA TRP A 22 12.69 -3.05 11.86
C TRP A 22 11.75 -4.27 11.78
N SER A 23 11.85 -5.05 10.75
CA SER A 23 11.17 -6.35 10.62
C SER A 23 12.03 -7.51 11.16
N VAL A 24 12.83 -7.27 12.20
CA VAL A 24 13.76 -8.23 12.80
C VAL A 24 13.10 -9.57 13.13
N HIS A 25 11.82 -9.54 13.51
CA HIS A 25 11.05 -10.77 13.72
C HIS A 25 10.85 -11.62 12.45
N TRP A 26 11.09 -11.05 11.29
CA TRP A 26 10.93 -11.70 10.00
C TRP A 26 12.24 -12.36 9.50
N GLN A 27 13.37 -11.86 9.98
CA GLN A 27 14.69 -12.40 9.63
C GLN A 27 14.98 -13.75 10.30
N GLU A 28 14.27 -14.06 11.38
CA GLU A 28 14.47 -15.31 12.14
C GLU A 28 13.68 -16.50 11.57
N SER A 29 12.70 -16.26 10.70
CA SER A 29 12.02 -17.34 10.00
C SER A 29 12.80 -17.69 8.73
N GLU A 30 13.75 -18.58 8.83
CA GLU A 30 14.53 -19.13 7.71
C GLU A 30 13.70 -20.00 6.75
N GLU A 31 12.36 -19.96 6.85
CA GLU A 31 11.49 -20.75 5.99
C GLU A 31 11.25 -20.03 4.65
N PRO A 32 11.78 -20.55 3.53
CA PRO A 32 11.53 -19.99 2.19
C PRO A 32 10.04 -19.84 1.88
N ASP A 33 9.21 -20.75 2.36
CA ASP A 33 7.75 -20.73 2.20
C ASP A 33 7.07 -19.53 2.86
N TYR A 34 7.67 -19.01 3.94
CA TYR A 34 7.14 -17.85 4.62
C TYR A 34 7.32 -16.58 3.79
N ILE A 35 8.51 -16.37 3.24
CA ILE A 35 8.81 -15.21 2.38
C ILE A 35 7.94 -15.25 1.13
N SER A 36 7.81 -16.41 0.50
CA SER A 36 6.93 -16.59 -0.66
C SER A 36 5.49 -16.28 -0.35
N ARG A 37 4.97 -16.72 0.80
CA ARG A 37 3.60 -16.40 1.24
C ARG A 37 3.41 -14.91 1.48
N MET A 38 4.38 -14.25 2.08
CA MET A 38 4.34 -12.82 2.37
C MET A 38 4.31 -12.00 1.09
N VAL A 39 5.20 -12.29 0.13
CA VAL A 39 5.23 -11.64 -1.19
C VAL A 39 3.91 -11.87 -1.92
N ASN A 40 3.38 -13.08 -1.94
CA ASN A 40 2.11 -13.40 -2.55
C ASN A 40 0.95 -12.64 -1.91
N ASN A 41 0.96 -12.47 -0.59
CA ASN A 41 -0.04 -11.68 0.12
C ASN A 41 0.03 -10.19 -0.29
N TRP A 42 1.23 -9.63 -0.40
CA TRP A 42 1.41 -8.26 -0.86
C TRP A 42 0.96 -8.06 -2.29
N MET A 43 1.33 -8.99 -3.18
CA MET A 43 0.89 -8.96 -4.58
C MET A 43 -0.63 -9.02 -4.68
N SER A 44 -1.26 -9.94 -3.97
CA SER A 44 -2.71 -10.11 -3.94
C SER A 44 -3.41 -8.87 -3.37
N TYR A 45 -2.85 -8.26 -2.33
CA TYR A 45 -3.34 -7.02 -1.76
C TYR A 45 -3.31 -5.89 -2.79
N HIS A 46 -2.15 -5.59 -3.39
CA HIS A 46 -2.03 -4.51 -4.36
C HIS A 46 -2.88 -4.76 -5.61
N TYR A 47 -2.97 -6.00 -6.07
CA TYR A 47 -3.86 -6.38 -7.16
C TYR A 47 -5.31 -6.08 -6.82
N SER A 48 -5.78 -6.49 -5.66
CA SER A 48 -7.16 -6.27 -5.22
C SER A 48 -7.48 -4.78 -5.10
N VAL A 49 -6.59 -3.99 -4.50
CA VAL A 49 -6.73 -2.54 -4.39
C VAL A 49 -6.79 -1.90 -5.77
N ASN A 50 -5.94 -2.33 -6.70
CA ASN A 50 -5.96 -1.83 -8.08
C ASN A 50 -7.28 -2.16 -8.80
N GLN A 51 -7.82 -3.38 -8.63
CA GLN A 51 -9.10 -3.75 -9.23
C GLN A 51 -10.25 -2.88 -8.70
N VAL A 52 -10.32 -2.64 -7.41
CA VAL A 52 -11.31 -1.72 -6.82
C VAL A 52 -11.15 -0.30 -7.37
N ASN A 53 -9.92 0.16 -7.54
CA ASN A 53 -9.66 1.47 -8.15
C ASN A 53 -10.13 1.55 -9.60
N LEU A 54 -9.93 0.51 -10.40
CA LEU A 54 -10.43 0.45 -11.77
C LEU A 54 -11.96 0.52 -11.81
N LEU A 55 -12.66 -0.25 -10.98
CA LEU A 55 -14.12 -0.20 -10.89
C LEU A 55 -14.62 1.21 -10.51
N ARG A 56 -13.95 1.86 -9.55
CA ARG A 56 -14.27 3.24 -9.18
C ARG A 56 -14.11 4.20 -10.37
N LYS A 57 -13.00 4.09 -11.10
CA LYS A 57 -12.72 4.94 -12.28
C LYS A 57 -13.71 4.70 -13.41
N GLU A 58 -14.10 3.47 -13.65
CA GLU A 58 -15.15 3.13 -14.62
C GLU A 58 -16.47 3.77 -14.23
N TYR A 59 -16.84 3.73 -12.94
CA TYR A 59 -18.06 4.36 -12.44
C TYR A 59 -18.00 5.88 -12.56
N GLU A 60 -16.89 6.54 -12.20
CA GLU A 60 -16.68 7.97 -12.39
C GLU A 60 -16.82 8.36 -13.87
N TYR A 61 -16.22 7.59 -14.77
CA TYR A 61 -16.27 7.84 -16.21
C TYR A 61 -17.69 7.66 -16.77
N ALA A 62 -18.37 6.59 -16.40
CA ALA A 62 -19.72 6.30 -16.88
C ALA A 62 -20.78 7.34 -16.43
N ASN A 63 -20.53 8.06 -15.34
CA ASN A 63 -21.44 9.04 -14.77
C ASN A 63 -20.94 10.50 -14.87
N ASP A 64 -19.85 10.74 -15.59
CA ASP A 64 -19.26 12.06 -15.86
C ASP A 64 -18.99 12.89 -14.59
N PHE A 65 -18.38 12.28 -13.59
CA PHE A 65 -17.97 12.98 -12.36
C PHE A 65 -16.65 12.44 -11.80
N LYS A 66 -16.14 13.10 -10.76
CA LYS A 66 -15.02 12.62 -9.93
C LYS A 66 -15.41 12.71 -8.46
N TYR A 67 -15.02 11.71 -7.69
CA TYR A 67 -15.15 11.79 -6.24
C TYR A 67 -14.21 12.86 -5.69
N ASP A 68 -14.73 13.72 -4.80
CA ASP A 68 -13.90 14.68 -4.08
C ASP A 68 -12.94 14.00 -3.14
N TRP A 69 -13.39 12.91 -2.51
CA TRP A 69 -12.63 12.10 -1.60
C TRP A 69 -12.77 10.63 -1.93
N VAL A 70 -11.65 9.93 -1.94
CA VAL A 70 -11.57 8.48 -2.06
C VAL A 70 -10.93 7.96 -0.78
N VAL A 71 -11.56 6.97 -0.16
CA VAL A 71 -11.10 6.35 1.07
C VAL A 71 -10.81 4.88 0.81
N LYS A 72 -9.61 4.46 1.14
CA LYS A 72 -9.24 3.05 1.19
C LYS A 72 -9.14 2.65 2.66
N LEU A 73 -9.95 1.69 3.05
CA LEU A 73 -9.94 1.08 4.37
C LEU A 73 -9.73 -0.42 4.23
N ARG A 74 -8.82 -0.98 4.99
CA ARG A 74 -8.63 -2.42 5.06
C ARG A 74 -9.84 -3.07 5.76
N SER A 75 -10.36 -4.14 5.21
CA SER A 75 -11.65 -4.74 5.63
C SER A 75 -11.66 -5.28 7.07
N ASP A 76 -10.48 -5.54 7.64
CA ASP A 76 -10.30 -5.98 9.02
C ASP A 76 -9.96 -4.82 9.98
N CYS A 77 -10.08 -3.58 9.52
CA CYS A 77 -9.78 -2.39 10.30
C CYS A 77 -11.04 -1.61 10.65
N GLU A 78 -11.05 -1.04 11.85
CA GLU A 78 -12.12 -0.19 12.34
C GLU A 78 -11.56 1.17 12.77
N PRO A 79 -11.94 2.28 12.08
CA PRO A 79 -11.60 3.62 12.55
C PRO A 79 -12.39 3.94 13.82
N ARG A 80 -11.69 4.42 14.85
CA ARG A 80 -12.28 4.76 16.15
C ARG A 80 -12.76 6.20 16.26
N GLN A 81 -12.56 6.99 15.20
CA GLN A 81 -12.95 8.39 15.18
C GLN A 81 -13.53 8.78 13.82
N LYS A 82 -14.42 9.76 13.83
CA LYS A 82 -14.96 10.35 12.60
C LYS A 82 -13.89 11.18 11.92
N ILE A 83 -13.72 11.00 10.62
CA ILE A 83 -12.84 11.81 9.79
C ILE A 83 -13.62 13.04 9.33
N GLN A 84 -13.06 14.22 9.57
CA GLN A 84 -13.58 15.51 9.09
C GLN A 84 -12.77 15.90 7.85
N TYR A 85 -13.18 15.43 6.68
CA TYR A 85 -12.42 15.54 5.43
C TYR A 85 -12.06 16.97 5.07
N GLU A 86 -12.87 17.95 5.45
CA GLU A 86 -12.68 19.37 5.16
C GLU A 86 -11.41 19.95 5.80
N GLN A 87 -10.82 19.25 6.77
CA GLN A 87 -9.60 19.66 7.46
C GLN A 87 -8.33 19.16 6.77
N TYR A 88 -8.45 18.38 5.71
CA TYR A 88 -7.33 17.71 5.06
C TYR A 88 -7.12 18.20 3.64
N ASP A 89 -5.88 18.15 3.19
CA ASP A 89 -5.54 18.43 1.80
C ASP A 89 -5.86 17.23 0.92
N LYS A 90 -6.75 17.41 -0.05
CA LYS A 90 -7.14 16.35 -0.98
C LYS A 90 -6.12 16.12 -2.10
N SER A 91 -5.14 17.01 -2.27
CA SER A 91 -4.09 16.84 -3.27
C SER A 91 -3.01 15.83 -2.87
N VAL A 92 -2.99 15.44 -1.60
CA VAL A 92 -2.04 14.48 -1.03
C VAL A 92 -2.74 13.19 -0.59
N VAL A 93 -1.95 12.14 -0.35
CA VAL A 93 -2.45 10.94 0.33
C VAL A 93 -2.31 11.15 1.84
N ASN A 94 -3.45 11.20 2.52
CA ASN A 94 -3.53 11.22 3.97
C ASN A 94 -3.66 9.80 4.48
N TYR A 95 -2.89 9.41 5.49
CA TYR A 95 -2.89 8.04 5.98
C TYR A 95 -2.85 7.96 7.51
N SER A 96 -3.31 6.83 8.05
CA SER A 96 -3.17 6.57 9.49
C SER A 96 -1.70 6.34 9.82
N GLY A 97 -1.08 7.29 10.49
CA GLY A 97 0.31 7.22 10.93
C GLY A 97 0.42 6.73 12.36
N TRP A 98 1.32 5.77 12.62
CA TRP A 98 1.75 5.45 13.98
C TRP A 98 2.91 6.38 14.34
N LEU A 99 2.90 6.86 15.57
CA LEU A 99 3.94 7.76 16.09
C LEU A 99 5.37 7.19 16.00
N ASN A 100 5.52 5.91 15.77
CA ASN A 100 6.79 5.17 15.73
C ASN A 100 7.07 4.46 14.40
N GLN A 101 6.34 4.77 13.33
CA GLN A 101 6.73 4.23 12.03
C GLN A 101 8.05 4.84 11.58
N PRO A 102 8.98 4.03 11.05
CA PRO A 102 10.19 4.55 10.44
C PRO A 102 9.85 5.57 9.37
N ASP A 103 10.63 6.65 9.28
CA ASP A 103 10.40 7.73 8.34
C ASP A 103 10.16 7.20 6.93
N GLY A 104 9.03 7.61 6.37
CA GLY A 104 8.71 7.35 4.98
C GLY A 104 7.86 6.11 4.67
N MET A 105 7.36 5.40 5.66
CA MET A 105 6.43 4.29 5.44
C MET A 105 4.99 4.76 5.49
N ILE A 106 4.19 4.30 4.54
CA ILE A 106 2.75 4.58 4.49
C ILE A 106 2.01 3.34 4.96
N ASN A 107 1.32 3.47 6.09
CA ASN A 107 0.49 2.41 6.63
C ASN A 107 -0.65 2.09 5.64
N ASP A 108 -0.98 0.82 5.49
CA ASP A 108 -2.00 0.32 4.58
C ASP A 108 -3.40 0.14 5.22
N TRP A 109 -3.64 0.71 6.40
CA TRP A 109 -4.88 0.48 7.14
C TRP A 109 -6.01 1.42 6.73
N LEU A 110 -5.74 2.71 6.73
CA LEU A 110 -6.69 3.77 6.37
C LEU A 110 -5.94 4.86 5.62
N ASP A 111 -6.30 5.02 4.36
CA ASP A 111 -5.71 5.99 3.45
C ASP A 111 -6.81 6.74 2.73
N PHE A 112 -6.66 8.04 2.55
CA PHE A 112 -7.65 8.86 1.85
C PHE A 112 -7.00 10.09 1.20
N GLY A 113 -7.64 10.56 0.16
CA GLY A 113 -7.23 11.72 -0.61
C GLY A 113 -8.23 12.03 -1.71
N GLY A 114 -7.95 13.03 -2.50
CA GLY A 114 -8.74 13.28 -3.71
C GLY A 114 -8.51 12.18 -4.77
N SER A 115 -9.40 12.09 -5.73
CA SER A 115 -9.39 11.05 -6.76
C SER A 115 -8.01 10.89 -7.42
N ARG A 116 -7.32 12.00 -7.76
CA ARG A 116 -5.98 11.94 -8.40
C ARG A 116 -4.91 11.33 -7.49
N ALA A 117 -4.82 11.75 -6.25
CA ALA A 117 -3.82 11.24 -5.31
C ALA A 117 -4.04 9.75 -5.04
N MET A 118 -5.29 9.38 -4.83
CA MET A 118 -5.66 7.98 -4.60
C MET A 118 -5.57 7.11 -5.85
N ASP A 119 -5.68 7.67 -7.06
CA ASP A 119 -5.40 6.94 -8.29
C ASP A 119 -3.97 6.40 -8.31
N VAL A 120 -2.99 7.23 -7.96
CA VAL A 120 -1.59 6.81 -7.91
C VAL A 120 -1.39 5.75 -6.80
N PHE A 121 -1.86 6.05 -5.60
CA PHE A 121 -1.73 5.15 -4.46
C PHE A 121 -2.33 3.76 -4.71
N MET A 122 -3.57 3.72 -5.20
CA MET A 122 -4.28 2.47 -5.44
C MET A 122 -3.84 1.74 -6.71
N SER A 123 -3.12 2.40 -7.61
CA SER A 123 -2.56 1.79 -8.83
C SER A 123 -1.13 1.25 -8.66
N THR A 124 -0.61 1.18 -7.45
CA THR A 124 0.76 0.69 -7.14
C THR A 124 1.07 -0.64 -7.84
N PHE A 125 0.09 -1.54 -7.94
CA PHE A 125 0.24 -2.83 -8.63
C PHE A 125 0.76 -2.70 -10.06
N ASN A 126 0.28 -1.71 -10.81
CA ASN A 126 0.64 -1.52 -12.22
C ASN A 126 2.12 -1.14 -12.43
N TYR A 127 2.78 -0.71 -11.36
CA TYR A 127 4.17 -0.23 -11.39
C TYR A 127 5.08 -1.07 -10.51
N MET A 128 4.58 -2.17 -9.97
CA MET A 128 5.22 -2.92 -8.88
C MET A 128 6.63 -3.37 -9.26
N GLU A 129 6.84 -3.89 -10.45
CA GLU A 129 8.16 -4.34 -10.92
C GLU A 129 9.19 -3.19 -10.87
N ILE A 130 8.83 -2.02 -11.43
CA ILE A 130 9.69 -0.83 -11.42
C ILE A 130 9.94 -0.34 -10.00
N LEU A 131 8.91 -0.37 -9.16
CA LEU A 131 9.00 0.08 -7.77
C LEU A 131 9.91 -0.84 -6.95
N MET A 132 9.78 -2.15 -7.13
CA MET A 132 10.64 -3.14 -6.48
C MET A 132 12.11 -2.95 -6.86
N GLU A 133 12.41 -2.75 -8.14
CA GLU A 133 13.76 -2.46 -8.62
C GLU A 133 14.33 -1.16 -8.01
N ARG A 134 13.52 -0.14 -7.88
CA ARG A 134 13.94 1.12 -7.21
C ARG A 134 14.18 0.92 -5.72
N CYS A 135 13.29 0.23 -5.03
CA CYS A 135 13.47 -0.12 -3.62
C CYS A 135 14.75 -0.97 -3.42
N LYS A 136 15.01 -1.93 -4.30
CA LYS A 136 16.23 -2.74 -4.26
C LYS A 136 17.49 -1.89 -4.36
N LYS A 137 17.53 -0.92 -5.26
CA LYS A 137 18.68 -0.01 -5.42
C LYS A 137 18.89 0.90 -4.22
N GLU A 138 17.81 1.44 -3.66
CA GLU A 138 17.86 2.45 -2.61
C GLU A 138 18.11 1.83 -1.23
N PHE A 139 17.51 0.67 -0.96
CA PHE A 139 17.50 0.06 0.36
C PHE A 139 18.26 -1.29 0.44
N GLY A 140 19.08 -1.58 -0.57
CA GLY A 140 19.92 -2.79 -0.55
C GLY A 140 19.16 -4.10 -0.64
N GLY A 141 18.01 -4.12 -1.29
CA GLY A 141 17.16 -5.31 -1.45
C GLY A 141 16.03 -5.45 -0.44
N ALA A 142 15.97 -4.55 0.56
CA ALA A 142 14.89 -4.51 1.52
C ALA A 142 13.70 -3.71 0.98
N TRP A 143 12.51 -4.27 1.04
CA TRP A 143 11.27 -3.55 0.72
C TRP A 143 10.09 -4.16 1.49
N SER A 144 9.07 -3.34 1.68
CA SER A 144 7.82 -3.73 2.33
C SER A 144 6.63 -3.15 1.55
N ASN A 145 5.45 -3.59 1.90
CA ASN A 145 4.20 -3.08 1.35
C ASN A 145 4.12 -1.54 1.46
N GLU A 146 4.44 -1.04 2.65
CA GLU A 146 4.40 0.37 2.99
C GLU A 146 5.44 1.20 2.21
N MET A 147 6.59 0.59 1.92
CA MET A 147 7.63 1.22 1.09
C MET A 147 7.23 1.29 -0.38
N LEU A 148 6.54 0.28 -0.90
CA LEU A 148 6.05 0.29 -2.28
C LEU A 148 5.03 1.41 -2.49
N HIS A 149 4.10 1.62 -1.55
CA HIS A 149 3.17 2.74 -1.59
C HIS A 149 3.90 4.09 -1.58
N ARG A 150 4.84 4.25 -0.65
CA ARG A 150 5.67 5.47 -0.59
C ARG A 150 6.39 5.71 -1.90
N LYS A 151 7.06 4.69 -2.42
CA LYS A 151 7.83 4.82 -3.65
C LYS A 151 6.95 5.13 -4.87
N ALA A 152 5.73 4.61 -4.92
CA ALA A 152 4.77 4.98 -5.96
C ALA A 152 4.45 6.48 -5.92
N LEU A 153 4.15 7.01 -4.74
CA LEU A 153 3.85 8.44 -4.58
C LEU A 153 5.04 9.32 -4.96
N ASP A 154 6.26 8.97 -4.50
CA ASP A 154 7.49 9.69 -4.84
C ASP A 154 7.73 9.75 -6.35
N VAL A 155 7.52 8.62 -7.06
CA VAL A 155 7.74 8.54 -8.52
C VAL A 155 6.77 9.44 -9.28
N PHE A 156 5.54 9.56 -8.82
CA PHE A 156 4.51 10.35 -9.48
C PHE A 156 4.34 11.76 -8.91
N GLY A 157 5.20 12.16 -7.98
CA GLY A 157 5.19 13.50 -7.39
C GLY A 157 3.92 13.79 -6.60
N ILE A 158 3.41 12.80 -5.89
CA ILE A 158 2.27 12.93 -4.98
C ILE A 158 2.79 12.99 -3.55
N ASP A 159 2.51 14.08 -2.86
CA ASP A 159 2.84 14.21 -1.45
C ASP A 159 1.94 13.33 -0.57
N HIS A 160 2.40 13.07 0.66
CA HIS A 160 1.65 12.26 1.61
C HIS A 160 1.83 12.80 3.03
N GLN A 161 0.81 12.61 3.86
CA GLN A 161 0.76 13.14 5.21
C GLN A 161 0.24 12.12 6.22
N PRO A 162 1.02 11.80 7.28
CA PRO A 162 0.56 10.96 8.37
C PRO A 162 -0.38 11.72 9.30
N HIS A 163 -1.39 11.03 9.80
CA HIS A 163 -2.32 11.55 10.80
C HIS A 163 -2.49 10.57 11.95
N PRO A 164 -2.64 11.04 13.19
CA PRO A 164 -2.74 10.19 14.37
C PRO A 164 -4.15 9.57 14.50
N PHE A 165 -4.65 8.94 13.43
CA PHE A 165 -5.91 8.23 13.50
C PHE A 165 -5.77 6.94 14.29
N ILE A 166 -6.71 6.71 15.19
CA ILE A 166 -6.80 5.44 15.88
C ILE A 166 -7.58 4.47 14.99
N VAL A 167 -6.85 3.52 14.44
CA VAL A 167 -7.41 2.40 13.69
C VAL A 167 -7.11 1.13 14.48
N THR A 168 -8.08 0.29 14.67
CA THR A 168 -7.92 -0.97 15.39
C THR A 168 -8.25 -2.14 14.48
N VAL A 169 -7.54 -3.24 14.66
CA VAL A 169 -7.89 -4.54 14.10
C VAL A 169 -8.63 -5.30 15.19
N PRO A 170 -9.94 -5.53 15.07
CA PRO A 170 -10.67 -6.34 16.02
C PRO A 170 -10.04 -7.74 16.11
N ARG A 171 -9.72 -8.19 17.31
CA ARG A 171 -9.29 -9.57 17.55
C ARG A 171 -10.53 -10.38 17.83
N PHE A 172 -10.85 -11.29 16.95
CA PHE A 172 -11.90 -12.29 17.11
C PHE A 172 -11.36 -13.51 17.85
#